data_ca1fbbc64b915d00c63ad067577b5c1e
#
_entry.id   ca1fbbc64b915d00c63ad067577b5c1e
#
_cell.length_a   1.000
_cell.length_b   1.000
_cell.length_c   1.000
_cell.angle_alpha   90.00
_cell.angle_beta   90.00
_cell.angle_gamma   90.00
#
_symmetry.space_group_name_H-M   'P 1'
#
loop_
_entity.id
_entity.type
_entity.pdbx_description
1 polymer ?
#
loop_
_entity_poly.entity_id
_entity_poly.type
_entity_poly.pdbx_seq_one_letter_code
_entity_poly.pdbx_strand_id
1 'polypeptide(L)'
;MTQQEIEHLSREELMGIILAQAEQIASLQVIVAQLKADNEALRMKLEKQQKPPTNSKNSSQPPSQDQKSGKMVNRPKRKHGPANGHEKHERKFVAQPDHVVELKAKSCSDCQADLSRQSAELMDVNQITELPPAKAEVIEVRQYGVTCQQCGHVEIMEPSEGLEMERTFGARLEATVTYYRQEQHMSYERTEASLLALHGVEISQGGIDQIMQRSGQKGMQVAQEIQHTVQHSAVVNSDETGARVDGQKAWEWVFCTLTAILHVIKATRGTDEIRSVMGNHQPEVWGSDCLPAQLKATAQLFQICLAHQLRNLQAVVELYPLALWPRAMQALFRYAIHLRNQRDKLSINQYQAQVLRIEWLCNCLLDRTVTQPEIRKLQKRYLKHRQHLFVFLYRIDVPPTNNVSERALRSSVIHRKVTGGFRSLWGADAYAALASVIDTAALKGVNAFDALQRLIGTPVLPIPFTP
;
A
#
# COMPACT_ATOMS: atom_id res chain seq x y z
N MET A 1 47.04 -41.44 41.67
CA MET A 1 48.14 -42.44 41.84
C MET A 1 49.46 -41.73 41.68
N THR A 2 50.41 -41.96 42.60
CA THR A 2 51.76 -41.42 42.55
C THR A 2 52.65 -42.31 41.71
N GLN A 3 53.81 -41.86 41.26
CA GLN A 3 54.75 -42.59 40.43
C GLN A 3 55.23 -43.86 41.09
N GLN A 4 55.38 -43.85 42.46
CA GLN A 4 55.75 -45.01 43.28
C GLN A 4 54.66 -46.07 43.35
N GLU A 5 53.42 -45.69 43.36
CA GLU A 5 52.26 -46.64 43.33
C GLU A 5 52.12 -47.35 41.98
N ILE A 6 52.58 -46.75 40.90
CA ILE A 6 52.51 -47.29 39.55
C ILE A 6 53.59 -48.36 39.35
N GLU A 7 54.79 -48.22 39.94
CA GLU A 7 55.95 -49.14 39.78
C GLU A 7 55.75 -50.52 40.43
N HIS A 8 54.74 -50.65 41.30
CA HIS A 8 54.43 -51.93 41.95
C HIS A 8 53.26 -52.69 41.37
N LEU A 9 52.62 -52.15 40.34
CA LEU A 9 51.46 -52.76 39.71
C LEU A 9 51.85 -53.76 38.63
N SER A 10 51.15 -54.89 38.58
CA SER A 10 51.28 -55.86 37.51
C SER A 10 50.83 -55.34 36.19
N ARG A 11 51.30 -55.90 35.09
CA ARG A 11 50.91 -55.50 33.73
C ARG A 11 49.40 -55.60 33.53
N GLU A 12 48.70 -56.53 34.15
CA GLU A 12 47.26 -56.75 34.07
C GLU A 12 46.48 -55.66 34.83
N GLU A 13 46.97 -55.28 36.02
CA GLU A 13 46.38 -54.14 36.79
C GLU A 13 46.58 -52.81 36.09
N LEU A 14 47.73 -52.56 35.46
CA LEU A 14 47.97 -51.36 34.64
C LEU A 14 47.05 -51.34 33.42
N MET A 15 46.83 -52.44 32.76
CA MET A 15 45.90 -52.53 31.64
C MET A 15 44.46 -52.28 32.07
N GLY A 16 44.04 -52.80 33.25
CA GLY A 16 42.74 -52.52 33.82
C GLY A 16 42.52 -51.03 34.12
N ILE A 17 43.52 -50.38 34.69
CA ILE A 17 43.46 -48.91 34.95
C ILE A 17 43.41 -48.11 33.63
N ILE A 18 44.19 -48.47 32.66
CA ILE A 18 44.18 -47.77 31.34
C ILE A 18 42.82 -47.95 30.67
N LEU A 19 42.23 -49.13 30.67
CA LEU A 19 40.91 -49.36 30.09
C LEU A 19 39.81 -48.57 30.86
N ALA A 20 39.84 -48.55 32.19
CA ALA A 20 38.91 -47.75 32.99
C ALA A 20 39.04 -46.27 32.73
N GLN A 21 40.29 -45.74 32.59
CA GLN A 21 40.52 -44.35 32.23
C GLN A 21 40.09 -44.05 30.79
N ALA A 22 40.26 -44.96 29.84
CA ALA A 22 39.77 -44.77 28.47
C ALA A 22 38.24 -44.69 28.42
N GLU A 23 37.53 -45.52 29.18
CA GLU A 23 36.07 -45.45 29.32
C GLU A 23 35.62 -44.16 29.98
N GLN A 24 36.32 -43.69 31.01
CA GLN A 24 36.04 -42.38 31.64
C GLN A 24 36.26 -41.23 30.67
N ILE A 25 37.34 -41.25 29.91
CA ILE A 25 37.63 -40.24 28.90
C ILE A 25 36.53 -40.24 27.81
N ALA A 26 36.12 -41.38 27.32
CA ALA A 26 35.02 -41.51 26.35
C ALA A 26 33.70 -40.95 26.91
N SER A 27 33.36 -41.26 28.15
CA SER A 27 32.17 -40.72 28.83
C SER A 27 32.24 -39.19 29.00
N LEU A 28 33.39 -38.66 29.41
CA LEU A 28 33.58 -37.20 29.53
C LEU A 28 33.53 -36.48 28.18
N GLN A 29 34.02 -37.10 27.13
CA GLN A 29 33.92 -36.53 25.75
C GLN A 29 32.46 -36.41 25.32
N VAL A 30 31.60 -37.40 25.61
CA VAL A 30 30.16 -37.34 25.31
C VAL A 30 29.48 -36.22 26.12
N ILE A 31 29.80 -36.10 27.41
CA ILE A 31 29.25 -35.02 28.26
C ILE A 31 29.69 -33.64 27.77
N VAL A 32 30.94 -33.47 27.39
CA VAL A 32 31.45 -32.22 26.83
C VAL A 32 30.78 -31.86 25.50
N ALA A 33 30.53 -32.86 24.64
CA ALA A 33 29.81 -32.63 23.40
C ALA A 33 28.36 -32.18 23.67
N GLN A 34 27.66 -32.84 24.63
CA GLN A 34 26.30 -32.45 25.02
C GLN A 34 26.26 -31.05 25.63
N LEU A 35 27.16 -30.71 26.53
CA LEU A 35 27.25 -29.35 27.13
C LEU A 35 27.54 -28.28 26.10
N LYS A 36 28.35 -28.56 25.09
CA LYS A 36 28.57 -27.61 23.98
C LYS A 36 27.29 -27.36 23.18
N ALA A 37 26.54 -28.43 22.84
CA ALA A 37 25.28 -28.32 22.12
C ALA A 37 24.22 -27.56 22.96
N ASP A 38 24.10 -27.84 24.26
CA ASP A 38 23.18 -27.13 25.15
C ASP A 38 23.56 -25.65 25.32
N ASN A 39 24.85 -25.35 25.41
CA ASN A 39 25.32 -23.96 25.47
C ASN A 39 24.99 -23.19 24.19
N GLU A 40 25.12 -23.80 23.04
CA GLU A 40 24.75 -23.21 21.75
C GLU A 40 23.25 -22.97 21.62
N ALA A 41 22.44 -23.94 22.08
CA ALA A 41 20.98 -23.83 22.14
C ALA A 41 20.53 -22.71 23.12
N LEU A 42 21.18 -22.60 24.29
CA LEU A 42 20.93 -21.54 25.26
C LEU A 42 21.34 -20.16 24.73
N ARG A 43 22.49 -20.07 24.05
CA ARG A 43 22.91 -18.80 23.37
C ARG A 43 21.92 -18.37 22.33
N MET A 44 21.42 -19.29 21.48
CA MET A 44 20.38 -18.96 20.50
C MET A 44 19.05 -18.51 21.15
N LYS A 45 18.66 -19.13 22.26
CA LYS A 45 17.48 -18.71 23.04
C LYS A 45 17.67 -17.31 23.64
N LEU A 46 18.84 -17.03 24.18
CA LEU A 46 19.18 -15.70 24.75
C LEU A 46 19.19 -14.61 23.68
N GLU A 47 19.77 -14.89 22.51
CA GLU A 47 19.76 -13.96 21.36
C GLU A 47 18.35 -13.68 20.87
N LYS A 48 17.45 -14.69 20.83
CA LYS A 48 16.04 -14.49 20.49
C LYS A 48 15.30 -13.61 21.51
N GLN A 49 15.62 -13.73 22.81
CA GLN A 49 15.02 -12.91 23.87
C GLN A 49 15.56 -11.47 23.91
N GLN A 50 16.78 -11.25 23.46
CA GLN A 50 17.39 -9.91 23.39
C GLN A 50 16.99 -9.11 22.15
N LYS A 51 16.43 -9.76 21.11
CA LYS A 51 15.95 -9.03 19.94
C LYS A 51 14.69 -8.26 20.28
N PRO A 52 14.67 -6.93 20.04
CA PRO A 52 13.46 -6.15 20.22
C PRO A 52 12.32 -6.73 19.34
N PRO A 53 11.07 -6.71 19.83
CA PRO A 53 9.94 -7.20 19.05
C PRO A 53 9.83 -6.42 17.73
N THR A 54 9.62 -7.15 16.65
CA THR A 54 9.39 -6.55 15.32
C THR A 54 8.08 -5.78 15.31
N ASN A 55 8.11 -4.54 14.83
CA ASN A 55 6.96 -3.66 14.68
C ASN A 55 7.12 -2.78 13.43
N SER A 56 6.10 -2.02 13.09
CA SER A 56 6.10 -1.14 11.92
C SER A 56 7.16 -0.05 11.91
N LYS A 57 7.78 0.25 13.06
CA LYS A 57 8.84 1.28 13.18
C LYS A 57 10.24 0.72 12.93
N ASN A 58 10.45 -0.57 13.19
CA ASN A 58 11.75 -1.23 13.07
C ASN A 58 11.80 -2.33 12.01
N SER A 59 10.71 -2.55 11.27
CA SER A 59 10.62 -3.54 10.20
C SER A 59 9.68 -3.06 9.09
N SER A 60 9.56 -3.83 8.03
CA SER A 60 8.56 -3.62 6.97
C SER A 60 7.17 -4.16 7.34
N GLN A 61 6.94 -4.55 8.58
CA GLN A 61 5.66 -5.01 9.06
C GLN A 61 4.64 -3.87 9.05
N PRO A 62 3.42 -4.07 8.51
CA PRO A 62 2.40 -3.03 8.52
C PRO A 62 1.93 -2.72 9.94
N PRO A 63 1.56 -1.46 10.26
CA PRO A 63 1.09 -1.05 11.59
C PRO A 63 -0.07 -1.87 12.14
N SER A 64 -0.89 -2.45 11.27
CA SER A 64 -2.01 -3.32 11.65
C SER A 64 -1.58 -4.65 12.29
N GLN A 65 -0.32 -5.04 12.12
CA GLN A 65 0.26 -6.26 12.70
C GLN A 65 1.08 -5.95 13.96
N ASP A 66 1.23 -4.69 14.36
CA ASP A 66 1.88 -4.35 15.60
C ASP A 66 1.10 -5.02 16.76
N GLN A 67 1.74 -5.94 17.44
CA GLN A 67 1.13 -6.55 18.63
C GLN A 67 0.93 -5.44 19.66
N LYS A 68 -0.31 -5.28 20.11
CA LYS A 68 -0.57 -4.47 21.30
C LYS A 68 0.10 -5.19 22.46
N SER A 69 1.29 -4.75 22.84
CA SER A 69 1.96 -5.30 24.01
C SER A 69 1.03 -5.12 25.21
N GLY A 70 0.58 -6.22 25.81
CA GLY A 70 -0.35 -6.25 26.93
C GLY A 70 0.18 -5.64 28.23
N LYS A 71 1.38 -5.07 28.24
CA LYS A 71 1.91 -4.23 29.31
C LYS A 71 1.63 -2.78 28.93
N MET A 72 0.52 -2.26 29.41
CA MET A 72 0.34 -0.82 29.58
C MET A 72 1.44 -0.32 30.54
N VAL A 73 2.57 0.08 29.97
CA VAL A 73 3.42 1.04 30.66
C VAL A 73 2.50 2.26 30.89
N ASN A 74 2.39 2.70 32.14
CA ASN A 74 1.68 3.92 32.52
C ASN A 74 2.33 5.12 31.83
N ARG A 75 2.12 5.26 30.53
CA ARG A 75 2.38 6.50 29.81
C ARG A 75 1.26 7.45 30.22
N PRO A 76 1.58 8.66 30.67
CA PRO A 76 0.54 9.66 30.90
C PRO A 76 -0.32 9.69 29.64
N LYS A 77 -1.65 9.49 29.80
CA LYS A 77 -2.60 9.55 28.71
C LYS A 77 -2.41 10.90 28.04
N ARG A 78 -1.80 10.94 26.84
CA ARG A 78 -1.87 12.15 26.01
C ARG A 78 -3.35 12.44 25.87
N LYS A 79 -3.77 13.64 26.23
CA LYS A 79 -5.13 14.13 25.94
C LYS A 79 -5.34 13.88 24.45
N HIS A 80 -6.28 12.97 24.11
CA HIS A 80 -6.72 12.79 22.75
C HIS A 80 -7.56 14.00 22.39
N GLY A 81 -6.94 14.99 21.77
CA GLY A 81 -7.56 16.21 21.29
C GLY A 81 -6.60 16.94 20.39
N PRO A 82 -7.06 17.84 19.54
CA PRO A 82 -6.20 18.68 18.73
C PRO A 82 -5.23 19.46 19.64
N ALA A 83 -4.01 19.72 19.14
CA ALA A 83 -3.03 20.52 19.85
C ALA A 83 -3.59 21.92 20.16
N ASN A 84 -3.17 22.53 21.26
CA ASN A 84 -3.53 23.92 21.54
C ASN A 84 -3.12 24.81 20.36
N GLY A 85 -4.07 25.56 19.81
CA GLY A 85 -3.87 26.39 18.61
C GLY A 85 -4.23 25.71 17.28
N HIS A 86 -4.80 24.51 17.30
CA HIS A 86 -5.36 23.91 16.10
C HIS A 86 -6.58 24.72 15.63
N GLU A 87 -6.56 25.20 14.39
CA GLU A 87 -7.71 25.88 13.80
C GLU A 87 -8.93 24.93 13.82
N LYS A 88 -10.06 25.43 14.30
CA LYS A 88 -11.32 24.70 14.23
C LYS A 88 -11.68 24.50 12.76
N HIS A 89 -11.77 23.27 12.32
CA HIS A 89 -12.41 22.94 11.05
C HIS A 89 -13.93 23.03 11.23
N GLU A 90 -14.45 24.23 11.13
CA GLU A 90 -15.89 24.45 11.09
C GLU A 90 -16.41 24.21 9.67
N ARG A 91 -17.58 23.57 9.59
CA ARG A 91 -18.26 23.38 8.32
C ARG A 91 -18.70 24.74 7.80
N LYS A 92 -18.22 25.10 6.61
CA LYS A 92 -18.66 26.33 5.94
C LYS A 92 -20.12 26.18 5.50
N PHE A 93 -20.95 27.16 5.78
CA PHE A 93 -22.30 27.23 5.27
C PHE A 93 -22.30 27.40 3.75
N VAL A 94 -23.23 26.72 3.10
CA VAL A 94 -23.49 26.90 1.67
C VAL A 94 -24.22 28.22 1.48
N ALA A 95 -23.79 29.04 0.53
CA ALA A 95 -24.37 30.37 0.32
C ALA A 95 -25.82 30.31 -0.20
N GLN A 96 -26.15 29.26 -0.98
CA GLN A 96 -27.49 29.01 -1.51
C GLN A 96 -27.91 27.59 -1.11
N PRO A 97 -28.68 27.43 -0.01
CA PRO A 97 -29.23 26.14 0.36
C PRO A 97 -30.37 25.72 -0.57
N ASP A 98 -30.50 24.41 -0.83
CA ASP A 98 -31.56 23.88 -1.71
C ASP A 98 -32.96 24.12 -1.14
N HIS A 99 -33.11 24.11 0.20
CA HIS A 99 -34.38 24.38 0.91
C HIS A 99 -34.12 25.29 2.08
N VAL A 100 -35.08 26.20 2.34
CA VAL A 100 -35.11 27.07 3.52
C VAL A 100 -36.38 26.78 4.31
N VAL A 101 -36.21 26.44 5.59
CA VAL A 101 -37.31 26.25 6.53
C VAL A 101 -37.29 27.38 7.54
N GLU A 102 -38.31 28.23 7.53
CA GLU A 102 -38.46 29.30 8.50
C GLU A 102 -39.30 28.84 9.69
N LEU A 103 -38.71 28.94 10.88
CA LEU A 103 -39.41 28.62 12.13
C LEU A 103 -39.85 29.92 12.82
N LYS A 104 -41.13 30.23 12.72
CA LYS A 104 -41.74 31.41 13.34
C LYS A 104 -42.80 30.99 14.32
N ALA A 105 -42.80 31.55 15.54
CA ALA A 105 -43.85 31.32 16.52
C ALA A 105 -45.20 31.89 16.03
N LYS A 106 -46.27 31.11 16.09
CA LYS A 106 -47.60 31.52 15.69
C LYS A 106 -48.41 32.11 16.87
N SER A 107 -48.03 31.75 18.08
CA SER A 107 -48.68 32.25 19.30
C SER A 107 -47.67 32.51 20.41
N CYS A 108 -47.93 33.41 21.30
CA CYS A 108 -47.12 33.68 22.48
C CYS A 108 -47.33 32.55 23.51
N SER A 109 -46.24 32.00 24.08
CA SER A 109 -46.28 30.95 25.10
C SER A 109 -46.92 31.42 26.42
N ASP A 110 -46.78 32.71 26.74
CA ASP A 110 -47.21 33.27 28.01
C ASP A 110 -48.66 33.74 28.00
N CYS A 111 -49.06 34.51 26.94
CA CYS A 111 -50.38 35.13 26.89
C CYS A 111 -51.29 34.61 25.77
N GLN A 112 -50.86 33.64 24.98
CA GLN A 112 -51.59 33.03 23.85
C GLN A 112 -51.97 34.01 22.72
N ALA A 113 -51.44 35.23 22.72
CA ALA A 113 -51.69 36.21 21.65
C ALA A 113 -51.20 35.68 20.29
N ASP A 114 -51.92 35.97 19.20
CA ASP A 114 -51.55 35.61 17.84
C ASP A 114 -50.32 36.44 17.36
N LEU A 115 -49.25 35.77 16.99
CA LEU A 115 -48.02 36.36 16.50
C LEU A 115 -47.85 36.22 14.98
N SER A 116 -48.80 35.62 14.27
CA SER A 116 -48.67 35.28 12.84
C SER A 116 -48.43 36.50 11.94
N ARG A 117 -48.84 37.70 12.36
CA ARG A 117 -48.73 38.97 11.61
C ARG A 117 -47.63 39.88 12.15
N GLN A 118 -46.89 39.46 13.19
CA GLN A 118 -45.84 40.31 13.75
C GLN A 118 -44.51 40.11 13.00
N SER A 119 -43.68 41.16 12.97
CA SER A 119 -42.33 41.08 12.40
C SER A 119 -41.48 40.13 13.24
N ALA A 120 -40.74 39.24 12.57
CA ALA A 120 -39.83 38.33 13.20
C ALA A 120 -38.39 38.73 12.89
N GLU A 121 -37.51 38.69 13.88
CA GLU A 121 -36.09 38.89 13.76
C GLU A 121 -35.39 37.54 13.65
N LEU A 122 -34.38 37.44 12.76
CA LEU A 122 -33.56 36.24 12.59
C LEU A 122 -32.59 36.08 13.77
N MET A 123 -32.81 35.08 14.61
CA MET A 123 -32.01 34.86 15.82
C MET A 123 -30.84 33.92 15.59
N ASP A 124 -30.99 32.89 14.78
CA ASP A 124 -29.95 31.89 14.51
C ASP A 124 -30.19 31.19 13.19
N VAL A 125 -29.09 30.66 12.58
CA VAL A 125 -29.12 29.92 11.34
C VAL A 125 -28.34 28.63 11.51
N ASN A 126 -28.96 27.51 11.14
CA ASN A 126 -28.30 26.21 11.05
C ASN A 126 -28.54 25.58 9.67
N GLN A 127 -27.56 24.83 9.16
CA GLN A 127 -27.70 24.08 7.92
C GLN A 127 -27.51 22.59 8.16
N ILE A 128 -28.54 21.81 7.79
CA ILE A 128 -28.54 20.35 7.82
C ILE A 128 -28.31 19.85 6.40
N THR A 129 -27.38 18.92 6.23
CA THR A 129 -27.20 18.23 4.94
C THR A 129 -27.87 16.86 5.03
N GLU A 130 -28.78 16.60 4.12
CA GLU A 130 -29.48 15.34 4.00
C GLU A 130 -29.20 14.70 2.63
N LEU A 131 -29.29 13.38 2.54
CA LEU A 131 -29.22 12.65 1.28
C LEU A 131 -30.66 12.37 0.81
N PRO A 132 -31.06 12.85 -0.38
CA PRO A 132 -32.34 12.49 -0.94
C PRO A 132 -32.39 10.97 -1.23
N PRO A 133 -33.55 10.32 -1.20
CA PRO A 133 -33.70 8.93 -1.58
C PRO A 133 -33.19 8.71 -3.01
N ALA A 134 -32.14 7.90 -3.16
CA ALA A 134 -31.59 7.56 -4.48
C ALA A 134 -32.39 6.37 -5.04
N LYS A 135 -33.30 6.61 -5.99
CA LYS A 135 -34.05 5.57 -6.68
C LYS A 135 -33.48 5.34 -8.09
N ALA A 136 -33.34 4.08 -8.47
CA ALA A 136 -32.94 3.74 -9.84
C ALA A 136 -34.06 4.14 -10.84
N GLU A 137 -33.63 4.64 -12.00
CA GLU A 137 -34.49 4.94 -13.13
C GLU A 137 -34.47 3.77 -14.11
N VAL A 138 -35.64 3.40 -14.66
CA VAL A 138 -35.78 2.35 -15.65
C VAL A 138 -36.03 2.98 -17.00
N ILE A 139 -35.16 2.67 -17.98
CA ILE A 139 -35.28 3.15 -19.37
C ILE A 139 -35.75 2.02 -20.21
N GLU A 140 -36.88 2.21 -20.90
CA GLU A 140 -37.41 1.26 -21.90
C GLU A 140 -36.94 1.69 -23.29
N VAL A 141 -36.15 0.86 -23.95
CA VAL A 141 -35.70 1.08 -25.33
C VAL A 141 -36.61 0.30 -26.30
N ARG A 142 -37.24 1.01 -27.21
CA ARG A 142 -38.09 0.41 -28.23
C ARG A 142 -37.48 0.61 -29.60
N GLN A 143 -37.12 -0.46 -30.28
CA GLN A 143 -36.55 -0.43 -31.63
C GLN A 143 -37.64 -0.75 -32.64
N TYR A 144 -37.79 0.10 -33.64
CA TYR A 144 -38.82 -0.04 -34.66
C TYR A 144 -38.20 -0.29 -36.05
N GLY A 145 -38.77 -1.19 -36.81
CA GLY A 145 -38.49 -1.34 -38.24
C GLY A 145 -39.45 -0.49 -39.08
N VAL A 146 -38.95 0.30 -40.01
CA VAL A 146 -39.74 1.13 -40.94
C VAL A 146 -39.55 0.59 -42.37
N THR A 147 -40.65 0.17 -43.00
CA THR A 147 -40.61 -0.33 -44.36
C THR A 147 -40.59 0.81 -45.37
N CYS A 148 -39.59 0.87 -46.24
CA CYS A 148 -39.50 1.84 -47.33
C CYS A 148 -40.59 1.57 -48.37
N GLN A 149 -41.41 2.56 -48.65
CA GLN A 149 -42.50 2.44 -49.63
C GLN A 149 -42.03 2.33 -51.08
N GLN A 150 -40.78 2.71 -51.39
CA GLN A 150 -40.21 2.65 -52.73
C GLN A 150 -39.58 1.30 -53.08
N CYS A 151 -38.86 0.68 -52.13
CA CYS A 151 -38.09 -0.53 -52.39
C CYS A 151 -38.46 -1.72 -51.50
N GLY A 152 -39.34 -1.55 -50.54
CA GLY A 152 -39.75 -2.61 -49.58
C GLY A 152 -38.70 -2.97 -48.52
N HIS A 153 -37.55 -2.31 -48.51
CA HIS A 153 -36.53 -2.53 -47.48
C HIS A 153 -37.02 -2.08 -46.08
N VAL A 154 -36.73 -2.90 -45.06
CA VAL A 154 -37.04 -2.54 -43.68
C VAL A 154 -35.79 -1.93 -43.02
N GLU A 155 -35.86 -0.67 -42.74
CA GLU A 155 -34.80 0.06 -42.02
C GLU A 155 -35.02 -0.06 -40.53
N ILE A 156 -33.97 -0.48 -39.80
CA ILE A 156 -33.98 -0.59 -38.36
C ILE A 156 -32.81 0.27 -37.83
N MET A 157 -33.13 1.24 -36.99
CA MET A 157 -32.11 2.10 -36.42
C MET A 157 -31.29 1.35 -35.39
N GLU A 158 -29.94 1.36 -35.52
CA GLU A 158 -29.05 0.81 -34.53
C GLU A 158 -29.11 1.63 -33.23
N PRO A 159 -29.14 0.98 -32.06
CA PRO A 159 -29.15 1.70 -30.79
C PRO A 159 -27.82 2.43 -30.60
N SER A 160 -27.88 3.63 -30.02
CA SER A 160 -26.67 4.36 -29.64
C SER A 160 -25.98 3.68 -28.49
N GLU A 161 -24.67 4.03 -28.29
CA GLU A 161 -23.85 3.48 -27.21
C GLU A 161 -24.57 3.66 -25.84
N GLY A 162 -24.66 2.56 -25.09
CA GLY A 162 -25.33 2.52 -23.79
C GLY A 162 -26.81 2.16 -23.83
N LEU A 163 -27.44 2.08 -25.03
CA LEU A 163 -28.83 1.65 -25.25
C LEU A 163 -28.92 0.31 -26.01
N GLU A 164 -27.85 -0.46 -25.99
CA GLU A 164 -27.80 -1.77 -26.64
C GLU A 164 -28.96 -2.65 -26.14
N MET A 165 -29.66 -3.31 -27.05
CA MET A 165 -30.89 -4.10 -26.76
C MET A 165 -30.64 -5.23 -25.76
N GLU A 166 -29.40 -5.72 -25.66
CA GLU A 166 -29.01 -6.80 -24.73
C GLU A 166 -28.53 -6.27 -23.38
N ARG A 167 -28.43 -4.94 -23.22
CA ARG A 167 -27.90 -4.33 -21.99
C ARG A 167 -29.00 -4.23 -20.94
N THR A 168 -28.79 -4.91 -19.82
CA THR A 168 -29.72 -4.88 -18.68
C THR A 168 -29.47 -3.71 -17.73
N PHE A 169 -28.19 -3.30 -17.58
CA PHE A 169 -27.77 -2.29 -16.62
C PHE A 169 -27.05 -1.13 -17.30
N GLY A 170 -27.42 0.10 -16.96
CA GLY A 170 -26.79 1.30 -17.49
C GLY A 170 -25.37 1.53 -16.93
N ALA A 171 -24.57 2.33 -17.65
CA ALA A 171 -23.15 2.57 -17.35
C ALA A 171 -22.90 3.05 -15.91
N ARG A 172 -23.77 3.92 -15.36
CA ARG A 172 -23.62 4.41 -14.00
C ARG A 172 -23.84 3.33 -12.95
N LEU A 173 -24.79 2.41 -13.17
CA LEU A 173 -25.01 1.27 -12.28
C LEU A 173 -23.82 0.30 -12.35
N GLU A 174 -23.33 0.00 -13.55
CA GLU A 174 -22.13 -0.83 -13.72
C GLU A 174 -20.90 -0.20 -13.05
N ALA A 175 -20.73 1.11 -13.15
CA ALA A 175 -19.66 1.84 -12.45
C ALA A 175 -19.83 1.75 -10.92
N THR A 176 -21.07 1.82 -10.41
CA THR A 176 -21.37 1.69 -8.98
C THR A 176 -21.02 0.28 -8.46
N VAL A 177 -21.42 -0.74 -9.20
CA VAL A 177 -21.07 -2.14 -8.90
C VAL A 177 -19.56 -2.31 -8.87
N THR A 178 -18.88 -1.84 -9.91
CA THR A 178 -17.41 -1.94 -10.01
C THR A 178 -16.72 -1.18 -8.88
N TYR A 179 -17.22 0.00 -8.52
CA TYR A 179 -16.71 0.79 -7.39
C TYR A 179 -16.86 0.06 -6.05
N TYR A 180 -18.04 -0.51 -5.78
CA TYR A 180 -18.28 -1.28 -4.57
C TYR A 180 -17.38 -2.51 -4.48
N ARG A 181 -17.14 -3.18 -5.59
CA ARG A 181 -16.28 -4.37 -5.65
C ARG A 181 -14.80 -4.04 -5.58
N GLN A 182 -14.35 -3.05 -6.36
CA GLN A 182 -12.94 -2.75 -6.54
C GLN A 182 -12.38 -1.86 -5.42
N GLU A 183 -13.06 -0.76 -5.10
CA GLU A 183 -12.55 0.25 -4.17
C GLU A 183 -13.06 0.02 -2.74
N GLN A 184 -14.33 -0.37 -2.58
CA GLN A 184 -14.91 -0.65 -1.27
C GLN A 184 -14.72 -2.10 -0.82
N HIS A 185 -14.14 -2.97 -1.66
CA HIS A 185 -13.84 -4.38 -1.40
C HIS A 185 -15.04 -5.19 -0.90
N MET A 186 -16.27 -4.82 -1.29
CA MET A 186 -17.48 -5.51 -0.87
C MET A 186 -17.57 -6.91 -1.49
N SER A 187 -18.12 -7.89 -0.78
CA SER A 187 -18.47 -9.19 -1.36
C SER A 187 -19.62 -9.06 -2.36
N TYR A 188 -19.84 -10.07 -3.21
CA TYR A 188 -20.99 -10.11 -4.12
C TYR A 188 -22.30 -9.94 -3.35
N GLU A 189 -22.50 -10.69 -2.29
CA GLU A 189 -23.67 -10.64 -1.40
C GLU A 189 -23.89 -9.23 -0.81
N ARG A 190 -22.82 -8.59 -0.31
CA ARG A 190 -22.94 -7.22 0.24
C ARG A 190 -23.23 -6.19 -0.85
N THR A 191 -22.69 -6.36 -2.04
CA THR A 191 -22.96 -5.48 -3.18
C THR A 191 -24.44 -5.57 -3.58
N GLU A 192 -24.97 -6.78 -3.71
CA GLU A 192 -26.39 -7.07 -3.96
C GLU A 192 -27.27 -6.41 -2.89
N ALA A 193 -27.01 -6.70 -1.62
CA ALA A 193 -27.77 -6.13 -0.50
C ALA A 193 -27.72 -4.59 -0.45
N SER A 194 -26.55 -3.99 -0.75
CA SER A 194 -26.41 -2.52 -0.75
C SER A 194 -27.14 -1.86 -1.91
N LEU A 195 -27.14 -2.47 -3.10
CA LEU A 195 -27.88 -1.93 -4.24
C LEU A 195 -29.40 -2.01 -4.02
N LEU A 196 -29.87 -3.09 -3.42
CA LEU A 196 -31.28 -3.20 -3.04
C LEU A 196 -31.67 -2.17 -1.98
N ALA A 197 -30.88 -2.07 -0.89
CA ALA A 197 -31.19 -1.21 0.24
C ALA A 197 -31.11 0.28 -0.08
N LEU A 198 -30.11 0.71 -0.85
CA LEU A 198 -29.83 2.13 -1.12
C LEU A 198 -30.51 2.65 -2.38
N HIS A 199 -30.74 1.79 -3.38
CA HIS A 199 -31.19 2.20 -4.71
C HIS A 199 -32.45 1.45 -5.20
N GLY A 200 -32.93 0.45 -4.47
CA GLY A 200 -34.06 -0.39 -4.87
C GLY A 200 -33.76 -1.26 -6.10
N VAL A 201 -32.48 -1.58 -6.37
CA VAL A 201 -32.05 -2.36 -7.53
C VAL A 201 -31.84 -3.81 -7.12
N GLU A 202 -32.58 -4.71 -7.75
CA GLU A 202 -32.38 -6.14 -7.65
C GLU A 202 -31.36 -6.58 -8.72
N ILE A 203 -30.28 -7.22 -8.30
CA ILE A 203 -29.25 -7.76 -9.15
C ILE A 203 -28.74 -9.08 -8.56
N SER A 204 -28.59 -10.09 -9.38
CA SER A 204 -28.01 -11.37 -8.95
C SER A 204 -26.47 -11.30 -8.86
N GLN A 205 -25.88 -12.21 -8.08
CA GLN A 205 -24.41 -12.33 -8.05
C GLN A 205 -23.81 -12.64 -9.43
N GLY A 206 -24.51 -13.42 -10.26
CA GLY A 206 -24.11 -13.66 -11.65
C GLY A 206 -24.13 -12.38 -12.50
N GLY A 207 -25.12 -11.51 -12.31
CA GLY A 207 -25.17 -10.19 -12.96
C GLY A 207 -24.01 -9.29 -12.52
N ILE A 208 -23.67 -9.29 -11.22
CA ILE A 208 -22.50 -8.58 -10.70
C ILE A 208 -21.21 -9.12 -11.33
N ASP A 209 -21.07 -10.45 -11.44
CA ASP A 209 -19.91 -11.09 -12.06
C ASP A 209 -19.73 -10.69 -13.52
N GLN A 210 -20.81 -10.70 -14.31
CA GLN A 210 -20.79 -10.25 -15.71
C GLN A 210 -20.38 -8.77 -15.84
N ILE A 211 -20.84 -7.90 -14.94
CA ILE A 211 -20.41 -6.50 -14.90
C ILE A 211 -18.92 -6.42 -14.63
N MET A 212 -18.42 -7.18 -13.65
CA MET A 212 -16.99 -7.21 -13.32
C MET A 212 -16.13 -7.74 -14.46
N GLN A 213 -16.63 -8.73 -15.24
CA GLN A 213 -15.94 -9.22 -16.42
C GLN A 213 -15.83 -8.15 -17.51
N ARG A 214 -16.93 -7.47 -17.85
CA ARG A 214 -16.91 -6.39 -18.85
C ARG A 214 -16.03 -5.23 -18.44
N SER A 215 -16.16 -4.79 -17.18
CA SER A 215 -15.34 -3.71 -16.63
C SER A 215 -13.86 -4.09 -16.60
N GLY A 216 -13.54 -5.33 -16.22
CA GLY A 216 -12.19 -5.87 -16.21
C GLY A 216 -11.57 -5.93 -17.61
N GLN A 217 -12.33 -6.35 -18.64
CA GLN A 217 -11.86 -6.36 -20.03
C GLN A 217 -11.50 -4.95 -20.52
N LYS A 218 -12.38 -3.96 -20.28
CA LYS A 218 -12.08 -2.56 -20.59
C LYS A 218 -10.86 -2.04 -19.78
N GLY A 219 -10.78 -2.42 -18.51
CA GLY A 219 -9.64 -2.08 -17.65
C GLY A 219 -8.32 -2.65 -18.18
N MET A 220 -8.31 -3.89 -18.68
CA MET A 220 -7.11 -4.52 -19.25
C MET A 220 -6.61 -3.80 -20.51
N GLN A 221 -7.51 -3.28 -21.35
CA GLN A 221 -7.12 -2.48 -22.51
C GLN A 221 -6.40 -1.19 -22.07
N VAL A 222 -6.97 -0.45 -21.11
CA VAL A 222 -6.35 0.78 -20.58
C VAL A 222 -5.05 0.45 -19.79
N ALA A 223 -4.99 -0.67 -19.09
CA ALA A 223 -3.79 -1.12 -18.39
C ALA A 223 -2.62 -1.39 -19.34
N GLN A 224 -2.84 -1.79 -20.59
CA GLN A 224 -1.79 -1.92 -21.61
C GLN A 224 -1.21 -0.54 -21.99
N GLU A 225 -2.04 0.50 -22.11
CA GLU A 225 -1.58 1.86 -22.34
C GLU A 225 -0.80 2.42 -21.15
N ILE A 226 -1.28 2.11 -19.91
CA ILE A 226 -0.58 2.43 -18.68
C ILE A 226 0.79 1.73 -18.63
N GLN A 227 0.85 0.45 -19.00
CA GLN A 227 2.10 -0.31 -19.09
C GLN A 227 3.08 0.32 -20.08
N HIS A 228 2.60 0.70 -21.25
CA HIS A 228 3.41 1.42 -22.24
C HIS A 228 3.97 2.74 -21.65
N THR A 229 3.15 3.50 -20.92
CA THR A 229 3.59 4.73 -20.26
C THR A 229 4.67 4.45 -19.19
N VAL A 230 4.52 3.38 -18.40
CA VAL A 230 5.52 2.95 -17.41
C VAL A 230 6.82 2.56 -18.08
N GLN A 231 6.77 1.78 -19.16
CA GLN A 231 7.94 1.33 -19.90
C GLN A 231 8.79 2.50 -20.43
N HIS A 232 8.14 3.56 -20.91
CA HIS A 232 8.81 4.73 -21.50
C HIS A 232 9.13 5.83 -20.48
N SER A 233 8.93 5.59 -19.19
CA SER A 233 9.24 6.56 -18.14
C SER A 233 10.71 6.51 -17.75
N ALA A 234 11.33 7.69 -17.57
CA ALA A 234 12.72 7.79 -17.13
C ALA A 234 12.93 7.29 -15.69
N VAL A 235 11.92 7.42 -14.82
CA VAL A 235 11.97 6.97 -13.42
C VAL A 235 10.81 6.04 -13.15
N VAL A 236 11.12 4.83 -12.67
CA VAL A 236 10.14 3.82 -12.26
C VAL A 236 10.42 3.42 -10.82
N ASN A 237 9.40 3.49 -9.98
CA ASN A 237 9.43 2.95 -8.62
C ASN A 237 8.62 1.66 -8.59
N SER A 238 9.14 0.62 -7.93
CA SER A 238 8.43 -0.66 -7.87
C SER A 238 8.47 -1.25 -6.46
N ASP A 239 7.41 -1.97 -6.13
CA ASP A 239 7.27 -2.72 -4.88
C ASP A 239 6.37 -3.93 -5.14
N GLU A 240 6.34 -4.90 -4.21
CA GLU A 240 5.50 -6.06 -4.34
C GLU A 240 4.93 -6.52 -3.00
N THR A 241 3.77 -7.15 -3.05
CA THR A 241 3.13 -7.77 -1.89
C THR A 241 2.63 -9.18 -2.22
N GLY A 242 2.56 -10.07 -1.21
CA GLY A 242 2.03 -11.40 -1.42
C GLY A 242 0.55 -11.36 -1.80
N ALA A 243 0.14 -12.19 -2.74
CA ALA A 243 -1.24 -12.45 -3.14
C ALA A 243 -1.53 -13.96 -3.14
N ARG A 244 -2.79 -14.33 -3.37
CA ARG A 244 -3.21 -15.71 -3.62
C ARG A 244 -4.17 -15.74 -4.80
N VAL A 245 -3.96 -16.69 -5.70
CA VAL A 245 -4.84 -16.93 -6.85
C VAL A 245 -5.16 -18.41 -6.87
N ASP A 246 -6.42 -18.77 -6.82
CA ASP A 246 -6.88 -20.18 -6.74
C ASP A 246 -6.16 -20.98 -5.63
N GLY A 247 -6.06 -20.37 -4.44
CA GLY A 247 -5.34 -20.93 -3.30
C GLY A 247 -3.81 -20.95 -3.43
N GLN A 248 -3.25 -20.76 -4.63
CA GLN A 248 -1.82 -20.77 -4.89
C GLN A 248 -1.18 -19.43 -4.51
N LYS A 249 0.10 -19.50 -4.13
CA LYS A 249 0.87 -18.31 -3.80
C LYS A 249 1.15 -17.51 -5.07
N ALA A 250 0.83 -16.23 -5.03
CA ALA A 250 1.10 -15.26 -6.08
C ALA A 250 1.66 -13.98 -5.48
N TRP A 251 2.03 -13.02 -6.32
CA TRP A 251 2.58 -11.74 -5.94
C TRP A 251 1.94 -10.64 -6.76
N GLU A 252 1.48 -9.61 -6.09
CA GLU A 252 1.09 -8.37 -6.74
C GLU A 252 2.28 -7.44 -6.78
N TRP A 253 2.62 -7.01 -7.98
CA TRP A 253 3.64 -6.03 -8.28
C TRP A 253 3.01 -4.71 -8.64
N VAL A 254 3.64 -3.63 -8.23
CA VAL A 254 3.26 -2.28 -8.64
C VAL A 254 4.47 -1.57 -9.24
N PHE A 255 4.21 -0.85 -10.35
CA PHE A 255 5.20 -0.02 -11.05
C PHE A 255 4.64 1.40 -11.13
N CYS A 256 5.28 2.31 -10.42
CA CYS A 256 4.83 3.69 -10.25
C CYS A 256 5.77 4.67 -10.95
N THR A 257 5.20 5.58 -11.70
CA THR A 257 5.87 6.74 -12.29
C THR A 257 5.22 8.03 -11.78
N LEU A 258 5.60 9.19 -12.31
CA LEU A 258 4.94 10.46 -12.00
C LEU A 258 3.51 10.55 -12.56
N THR A 259 3.20 9.79 -13.62
CA THR A 259 1.95 9.93 -14.39
C THR A 259 1.14 8.66 -14.51
N ALA A 260 1.69 7.51 -14.09
CA ALA A 260 1.06 6.21 -14.23
C ALA A 260 1.41 5.27 -13.07
N ILE A 261 0.45 4.44 -12.68
CA ILE A 261 0.62 3.35 -11.72
C ILE A 261 0.05 2.08 -12.35
N LEU A 262 0.91 1.09 -12.54
CA LEU A 262 0.54 -0.21 -13.08
C LEU A 262 0.56 -1.26 -11.98
N HIS A 263 -0.52 -2.01 -11.84
CA HIS A 263 -0.61 -3.20 -11.01
C HIS A 263 -0.60 -4.44 -11.90
N VAL A 264 0.14 -5.47 -11.52
CA VAL A 264 0.11 -6.80 -12.16
C VAL A 264 0.22 -7.89 -11.11
N ILE A 265 -0.50 -9.00 -11.31
CA ILE A 265 -0.42 -10.15 -10.43
C ILE A 265 0.36 -11.24 -11.15
N LYS A 266 1.39 -11.79 -10.50
CA LYS A 266 2.34 -12.73 -11.06
C LYS A 266 2.55 -13.92 -10.13
N ALA A 267 2.97 -15.05 -10.70
CA ALA A 267 3.20 -16.27 -9.94
C ALA A 267 4.42 -16.18 -9.02
N THR A 268 5.43 -15.39 -9.38
CA THR A 268 6.71 -15.37 -8.68
C THR A 268 7.12 -13.97 -8.21
N ARG A 269 8.14 -13.93 -7.36
CA ARG A 269 8.82 -12.71 -6.88
C ARG A 269 10.19 -12.56 -7.55
N GLY A 270 10.32 -13.02 -8.79
CA GLY A 270 11.58 -13.06 -9.51
C GLY A 270 11.82 -11.83 -10.38
N THR A 271 13.07 -11.68 -10.85
CA THR A 271 13.47 -10.62 -11.80
C THR A 271 12.76 -10.78 -13.14
N ASP A 272 12.39 -12.01 -13.52
CA ASP A 272 11.75 -12.28 -14.80
C ASP A 272 10.34 -11.64 -14.89
N GLU A 273 9.67 -11.46 -13.74
CA GLU A 273 8.39 -10.74 -13.70
C GLU A 273 8.58 -9.25 -14.02
N ILE A 274 9.66 -8.64 -13.51
CA ILE A 274 10.01 -7.26 -13.86
C ILE A 274 10.28 -7.16 -15.36
N ARG A 275 11.06 -8.11 -15.92
CA ARG A 275 11.35 -8.16 -17.36
C ARG A 275 10.09 -8.36 -18.19
N SER A 276 9.16 -9.21 -17.75
CA SER A 276 7.89 -9.43 -18.47
C SER A 276 7.05 -8.17 -18.59
N VAL A 277 7.13 -7.26 -17.59
CA VAL A 277 6.43 -5.99 -17.61
C VAL A 277 7.18 -4.94 -18.40
N MET A 278 8.49 -4.79 -18.17
CA MET A 278 9.33 -3.75 -18.78
C MET A 278 9.75 -4.07 -20.22
N GLY A 279 9.71 -5.35 -20.62
CA GLY A 279 10.21 -5.77 -21.92
C GLY A 279 11.71 -5.42 -22.10
N ASN A 280 12.04 -4.80 -23.22
CA ASN A 280 13.38 -4.31 -23.52
C ASN A 280 13.64 -2.88 -23.04
N HIS A 281 12.65 -2.24 -22.40
CA HIS A 281 12.79 -0.85 -21.94
C HIS A 281 13.63 -0.76 -20.68
N GLN A 282 14.49 0.25 -20.63
CA GLN A 282 15.43 0.49 -19.55
C GLN A 282 15.23 1.90 -19.02
N PRO A 283 14.61 2.08 -17.86
CA PRO A 283 14.51 3.39 -17.23
C PRO A 283 15.90 3.89 -16.80
N GLU A 284 16.05 5.19 -16.69
CA GLU A 284 17.26 5.81 -16.19
C GLU A 284 17.45 5.52 -14.70
N VAL A 285 16.37 5.59 -13.91
CA VAL A 285 16.39 5.33 -12.48
C VAL A 285 15.30 4.35 -12.06
N TRP A 286 15.71 3.34 -11.29
CA TRP A 286 14.80 2.39 -10.63
C TRP A 286 14.78 2.64 -9.13
N GLY A 287 13.61 3.00 -8.59
CA GLY A 287 13.37 3.19 -7.16
C GLY A 287 12.75 1.94 -6.52
N SER A 288 13.35 1.39 -5.47
CA SER A 288 12.79 0.22 -4.79
C SER A 288 13.36 0.03 -3.37
N ASP A 289 12.93 -1.03 -2.71
CA ASP A 289 13.61 -1.57 -1.54
C ASP A 289 14.93 -2.28 -1.95
N CYS A 290 15.60 -2.92 -1.00
CA CYS A 290 16.83 -3.67 -1.28
C CYS A 290 16.57 -5.14 -1.67
N LEU A 291 15.40 -5.47 -2.25
CA LEU A 291 15.14 -6.82 -2.73
C LEU A 291 16.10 -7.17 -3.89
N PRO A 292 16.76 -8.35 -3.86
CA PRO A 292 17.68 -8.72 -4.93
C PRO A 292 17.08 -8.75 -6.33
N ALA A 293 15.81 -9.11 -6.47
CA ALA A 293 15.10 -9.11 -7.75
C ALA A 293 14.97 -7.69 -8.31
N GLN A 294 14.64 -6.72 -7.46
CA GLN A 294 14.52 -5.30 -7.80
C GLN A 294 15.86 -4.70 -8.21
N LEU A 295 16.95 -5.04 -7.48
CA LEU A 295 18.30 -4.57 -7.78
C LEU A 295 18.95 -5.23 -9.01
N LYS A 296 18.29 -6.21 -9.62
CA LYS A 296 18.66 -6.85 -10.89
C LYS A 296 17.80 -6.35 -12.06
N ALA A 297 16.86 -5.43 -11.81
CA ALA A 297 16.14 -4.78 -12.89
C ALA A 297 17.11 -4.08 -13.84
N THR A 298 16.75 -3.99 -15.10
CA THR A 298 17.58 -3.32 -16.10
C THR A 298 17.33 -1.81 -15.97
N ALA A 299 18.24 -1.10 -15.29
CA ALA A 299 18.23 0.35 -15.14
C ALA A 299 19.65 0.91 -15.10
N GLN A 300 19.83 2.17 -15.44
CA GLN A 300 21.15 2.82 -15.38
C GLN A 300 21.57 3.09 -13.93
N LEU A 301 20.64 3.59 -13.14
CA LEU A 301 20.82 3.92 -11.73
C LEU A 301 19.70 3.32 -10.87
N PHE A 302 20.00 3.15 -9.59
CA PHE A 302 19.00 2.71 -8.60
C PHE A 302 18.88 3.75 -7.50
N GLN A 303 17.66 3.99 -6.98
CA GLN A 303 17.46 4.71 -5.74
C GLN A 303 16.92 3.74 -4.69
N ILE A 304 17.69 3.49 -3.65
CA ILE A 304 17.25 2.66 -2.54
C ILE A 304 16.30 3.47 -1.64
N CYS A 305 15.14 2.91 -1.32
CA CYS A 305 14.15 3.54 -0.46
C CYS A 305 14.72 3.84 0.93
N LEU A 306 14.92 5.12 1.26
CA LEU A 306 15.46 5.53 2.55
C LEU A 306 14.51 5.26 3.73
N ALA A 307 13.18 5.17 3.50
CA ALA A 307 12.24 4.79 4.56
C ALA A 307 12.53 3.37 5.09
N HIS A 308 12.80 2.42 4.20
CA HIS A 308 13.21 1.08 4.58
C HIS A 308 14.56 1.07 5.31
N GLN A 309 15.53 1.87 4.85
CA GLN A 309 16.82 1.96 5.53
C GLN A 309 16.71 2.59 6.92
N LEU A 310 15.86 3.61 7.09
CA LEU A 310 15.58 4.21 8.40
C LEU A 310 14.93 3.21 9.36
N ARG A 311 14.00 2.35 8.90
CA ARG A 311 13.42 1.26 9.70
C ARG A 311 14.47 0.22 10.10
N ASN A 312 15.34 -0.18 9.17
CA ASN A 312 16.43 -1.12 9.45
C ASN A 312 17.43 -0.54 10.48
N LEU A 313 17.76 0.75 10.35
CA LEU A 313 18.62 1.45 11.33
C LEU A 313 17.93 1.55 12.68
N GLN A 314 16.61 1.76 12.73
CA GLN A 314 15.85 1.81 13.97
C GLN A 314 15.90 0.47 14.71
N ALA A 315 15.75 -0.66 14.01
CA ALA A 315 15.90 -1.98 14.59
C ALA A 315 17.27 -2.17 15.27
N VAL A 316 18.33 -1.69 14.61
CA VAL A 316 19.70 -1.77 15.13
C VAL A 316 19.93 -0.80 16.30
N VAL A 317 19.32 0.39 16.29
CA VAL A 317 19.34 1.33 17.44
C VAL A 317 18.67 0.71 18.67
N GLU A 318 17.56 -0.02 18.47
CA GLU A 318 16.86 -0.70 19.56
C GLU A 318 17.66 -1.89 20.10
N LEU A 319 18.37 -2.60 19.22
CA LEU A 319 19.25 -3.71 19.62
C LEU A 319 20.52 -3.24 20.32
N TYR A 320 21.10 -2.12 19.88
CA TYR A 320 22.34 -1.54 20.43
C TYR A 320 22.14 -0.08 20.84
N PRO A 321 21.46 0.20 22.00
CA PRO A 321 21.07 1.56 22.37
C PRO A 321 22.23 2.53 22.57
N LEU A 322 23.43 2.04 22.87
CA LEU A 322 24.63 2.86 23.08
C LEU A 322 25.46 3.08 21.81
N ALA A 323 25.15 2.39 20.71
CA ALA A 323 25.87 2.54 19.46
C ALA A 323 25.54 3.88 18.79
N LEU A 324 26.57 4.66 18.49
CA LEU A 324 26.43 5.99 17.88
C LEU A 324 26.26 5.91 16.36
N TRP A 325 26.90 4.93 15.72
CA TRP A 325 26.91 4.82 14.26
C TRP A 325 25.51 4.75 13.62
N PRO A 326 24.58 3.87 14.08
CA PRO A 326 23.26 3.78 13.44
C PRO A 326 22.42 5.05 13.65
N ARG A 327 22.61 5.75 14.77
CA ARG A 327 21.95 7.05 15.04
C ARG A 327 22.49 8.14 14.12
N ALA A 328 23.81 8.18 13.91
CA ALA A 328 24.44 9.12 12.98
C ALA A 328 23.97 8.88 11.52
N MET A 329 23.89 7.62 11.09
CA MET A 329 23.34 7.28 9.78
C MET A 329 21.86 7.66 9.65
N GLN A 330 21.05 7.45 10.70
CA GLN A 330 19.64 7.92 10.68
C GLN A 330 19.55 9.44 10.55
N ALA A 331 20.37 10.18 11.28
CA ALA A 331 20.41 11.63 11.21
C ALA A 331 20.81 12.11 9.82
N LEU A 332 21.83 11.48 9.21
CA LEU A 332 22.28 11.77 7.86
C LEU A 332 21.17 11.54 6.82
N PHE A 333 20.48 10.40 6.85
CA PHE A 333 19.39 10.11 5.91
C PHE A 333 18.22 11.08 6.09
N ARG A 334 17.83 11.41 7.33
CA ARG A 334 16.80 12.43 7.59
C ARG A 334 17.22 13.80 7.09
N TYR A 335 18.49 14.16 7.27
CA TYR A 335 19.03 15.43 6.77
C TYR A 335 19.01 15.48 5.25
N ALA A 336 19.39 14.40 4.56
CA ALA A 336 19.32 14.31 3.10
C ALA A 336 17.88 14.49 2.58
N ILE A 337 16.89 13.83 3.21
CA ILE A 337 15.48 13.99 2.87
C ILE A 337 15.02 15.43 3.13
N HIS A 338 15.40 16.01 4.27
CA HIS A 338 15.07 17.40 4.59
C HIS A 338 15.66 18.39 3.57
N LEU A 339 16.95 18.23 3.22
CA LEU A 339 17.61 19.07 2.21
C LEU A 339 16.85 19.02 0.89
N ARG A 340 16.43 17.84 0.43
CA ARG A 340 15.65 17.68 -0.79
C ARG A 340 14.34 18.48 -0.75
N ASN A 341 13.66 18.48 0.40
CA ASN A 341 12.41 19.23 0.59
C ASN A 341 12.61 20.75 0.71
N GLN A 342 13.85 21.20 0.97
CA GLN A 342 14.19 22.63 1.02
C GLN A 342 14.85 23.13 -0.28
N ARG A 343 14.94 22.30 -1.32
CA ARG A 343 15.65 22.63 -2.56
C ARG A 343 15.22 23.96 -3.16
N ASP A 344 13.92 24.21 -3.24
CA ASP A 344 13.37 25.42 -3.86
C ASP A 344 13.60 26.71 -3.04
N LYS A 345 14.02 26.55 -1.76
CA LYS A 345 14.32 27.67 -0.86
C LYS A 345 15.81 28.03 -0.81
N LEU A 346 16.65 27.25 -1.49
CA LEU A 346 18.09 27.41 -1.50
C LEU A 346 18.59 27.82 -2.87
N SER A 347 19.65 28.61 -2.93
CA SER A 347 20.36 28.82 -4.19
C SER A 347 21.03 27.52 -4.66
N ILE A 348 21.29 27.41 -5.95
CA ILE A 348 21.95 26.21 -6.54
C ILE A 348 23.26 25.92 -5.83
N ASN A 349 24.10 26.94 -5.61
CA ASN A 349 25.41 26.76 -4.95
C ASN A 349 25.27 26.31 -3.50
N GLN A 350 24.31 26.86 -2.75
CA GLN A 350 24.02 26.43 -1.37
C GLN A 350 23.55 24.99 -1.32
N TYR A 351 22.63 24.61 -2.21
CA TYR A 351 22.14 23.25 -2.30
C TYR A 351 23.26 22.27 -2.63
N GLN A 352 24.06 22.54 -3.65
CA GLN A 352 25.20 21.70 -4.05
C GLN A 352 26.23 21.54 -2.95
N ALA A 353 26.57 22.62 -2.23
CA ALA A 353 27.49 22.54 -1.08
C ALA A 353 26.95 21.61 0.02
N GLN A 354 25.65 21.65 0.29
CA GLN A 354 25.02 20.73 1.27
C GLN A 354 25.00 19.29 0.77
N VAL A 355 24.77 19.06 -0.54
CA VAL A 355 24.85 17.71 -1.14
C VAL A 355 26.25 17.15 -0.96
N LEU A 356 27.29 17.90 -1.32
CA LEU A 356 28.68 17.48 -1.14
C LEU A 356 29.02 17.18 0.34
N ARG A 357 28.48 17.97 1.26
CA ARG A 357 28.63 17.72 2.70
C ARG A 357 27.98 16.40 3.12
N ILE A 358 26.78 16.07 2.62
CA ILE A 358 26.08 14.80 2.90
C ILE A 358 26.91 13.64 2.36
N GLU A 359 27.43 13.75 1.14
CA GLU A 359 28.27 12.73 0.51
C GLU A 359 29.55 12.48 1.33
N TRP A 360 30.22 13.55 1.74
CA TRP A 360 31.41 13.46 2.57
C TRP A 360 31.12 12.82 3.93
N LEU A 361 30.06 13.28 4.64
CA LEU A 361 29.66 12.71 5.94
C LEU A 361 29.31 11.22 5.82
N CYS A 362 28.65 10.83 4.72
CA CYS A 362 28.35 9.42 4.47
C CYS A 362 29.63 8.59 4.35
N ASN A 363 30.61 9.04 3.58
CA ASN A 363 31.88 8.36 3.43
C ASN A 363 32.61 8.25 4.78
N CYS A 364 32.70 9.35 5.56
CA CYS A 364 33.27 9.33 6.91
C CYS A 364 32.58 8.32 7.86
N LEU A 365 31.26 8.17 7.76
CA LEU A 365 30.55 7.17 8.56
C LEU A 365 30.81 5.75 8.08
N LEU A 366 30.86 5.54 6.76
CA LEU A 366 31.09 4.22 6.17
C LEU A 366 32.53 3.71 6.40
N ASP A 367 33.51 4.60 6.54
CA ASP A 367 34.91 4.27 6.82
C ASP A 367 35.18 3.92 8.30
N ARG A 368 34.22 4.19 9.19
CA ARG A 368 34.38 3.88 10.62
C ARG A 368 34.36 2.38 10.88
N THR A 369 35.25 1.92 11.74
CA THR A 369 35.23 0.54 12.23
C THR A 369 34.03 0.35 13.17
N VAL A 370 33.21 -0.67 12.88
CA VAL A 370 32.07 -1.09 13.69
C VAL A 370 32.25 -2.54 14.12
N THR A 371 31.95 -2.84 15.38
CA THR A 371 32.17 -4.16 15.97
C THR A 371 30.95 -5.05 15.97
N GLN A 372 29.76 -4.47 16.13
CA GLN A 372 28.50 -5.19 16.24
C GLN A 372 28.10 -5.82 14.89
N PRO A 373 27.72 -7.10 14.86
CA PRO A 373 27.45 -7.82 13.60
C PRO A 373 26.33 -7.19 12.74
N GLU A 374 25.23 -6.78 13.36
CA GLU A 374 24.08 -6.20 12.65
C GLU A 374 24.42 -4.81 12.11
N ILE A 375 25.19 -4.00 12.82
CA ILE A 375 25.69 -2.71 12.34
C ILE A 375 26.60 -2.94 11.14
N ARG A 376 27.55 -3.88 11.25
CA ARG A 376 28.49 -4.25 10.17
C ARG A 376 27.74 -4.74 8.92
N LYS A 377 26.65 -5.49 9.09
CA LYS A 377 25.79 -5.94 7.99
C LYS A 377 25.17 -4.75 7.24
N LEU A 378 24.65 -3.74 7.96
CA LEU A 378 24.12 -2.53 7.33
C LEU A 378 25.20 -1.69 6.68
N GLN A 379 26.35 -1.51 7.34
CA GLN A 379 27.48 -0.79 6.77
C GLN A 379 27.96 -1.41 5.47
N LYS A 380 28.15 -2.74 5.42
CA LYS A 380 28.49 -3.46 4.19
C LYS A 380 27.45 -3.28 3.08
N ARG A 381 26.16 -3.27 3.43
CA ARG A 381 25.08 -2.99 2.48
C ARG A 381 25.22 -1.59 1.90
N TYR A 382 25.44 -0.58 2.75
CA TYR A 382 25.56 0.80 2.29
C TYR A 382 26.84 1.04 1.49
N LEU A 383 27.94 0.40 1.83
CA LEU A 383 29.16 0.39 1.01
C LEU A 383 28.91 -0.21 -0.37
N LYS A 384 28.28 -1.38 -0.42
CA LYS A 384 27.95 -2.06 -1.68
C LYS A 384 27.06 -1.23 -2.59
N HIS A 385 26.12 -0.50 -2.02
CA HIS A 385 25.12 0.27 -2.76
C HIS A 385 25.31 1.80 -2.60
N ARG A 386 26.55 2.23 -2.36
CA ARG A 386 26.86 3.62 -2.03
C ARG A 386 26.32 4.63 -3.05
N GLN A 387 26.50 4.36 -4.33
CA GLN A 387 26.03 5.20 -5.43
C GLN A 387 24.50 5.28 -5.56
N HIS A 388 23.76 4.40 -4.86
CA HIS A 388 22.33 4.27 -4.94
C HIS A 388 21.60 4.89 -3.73
N LEU A 389 22.33 5.52 -2.80
CA LEU A 389 21.73 6.08 -1.57
C LEU A 389 21.11 7.47 -1.77
N PHE A 390 21.71 8.29 -2.65
CA PHE A 390 21.40 9.72 -2.74
C PHE A 390 21.11 10.21 -4.18
N VAL A 391 20.67 9.35 -5.09
CA VAL A 391 20.33 9.72 -6.47
C VAL A 391 19.28 10.83 -6.50
N PHE A 392 18.32 10.81 -5.56
CA PHE A 392 17.26 11.80 -5.39
C PHE A 392 17.77 13.22 -5.06
N LEU A 393 18.98 13.39 -4.57
CA LEU A 393 19.59 14.71 -4.35
C LEU A 393 20.04 15.36 -5.66
N TYR A 394 20.36 14.55 -6.67
CA TYR A 394 20.82 15.00 -8.00
C TYR A 394 19.67 15.10 -9.01
N ARG A 395 18.62 14.29 -8.80
CA ARG A 395 17.49 14.17 -9.71
C ARG A 395 16.18 14.58 -9.00
N ILE A 396 15.52 15.62 -9.53
CA ILE A 396 14.28 16.15 -8.92
C ILE A 396 13.08 15.21 -9.09
N ASP A 397 13.06 14.41 -10.13
CA ASP A 397 12.04 13.45 -10.48
C ASP A 397 12.16 12.13 -9.70
N VAL A 398 13.26 11.95 -8.95
CA VAL A 398 13.50 10.74 -8.13
C VAL A 398 13.08 11.00 -6.68
N PRO A 399 12.13 10.25 -6.11
CA PRO A 399 11.77 10.38 -4.70
C PRO A 399 12.80 9.69 -3.79
N PRO A 400 13.03 10.21 -2.56
CA PRO A 400 13.93 9.59 -1.59
C PRO A 400 13.38 8.28 -1.00
N THR A 401 12.08 8.04 -1.16
CA THR A 401 11.36 6.89 -0.57
C THR A 401 10.41 6.28 -1.59
N ASN A 402 10.12 4.99 -1.42
CA ASN A 402 9.17 4.26 -2.27
C ASN A 402 7.71 4.32 -1.75
N ASN A 403 7.34 5.42 -1.07
CA ASN A 403 6.03 5.55 -0.44
C ASN A 403 4.86 5.54 -1.43
N VAL A 404 5.09 5.90 -2.69
CA VAL A 404 4.05 5.86 -3.73
C VAL A 404 3.64 4.41 -3.98
N SER A 405 4.61 3.52 -4.21
CA SER A 405 4.36 2.09 -4.40
C SER A 405 3.76 1.43 -3.15
N GLU A 406 4.28 1.77 -1.95
CA GLU A 406 3.70 1.28 -0.69
C GLU A 406 2.23 1.69 -0.53
N ARG A 407 1.85 2.91 -0.94
CA ARG A 407 0.46 3.40 -0.88
C ARG A 407 -0.44 2.70 -1.89
N ALA A 408 0.01 2.52 -3.12
CA ALA A 408 -0.72 1.81 -4.15
C ALA A 408 -1.07 0.37 -3.72
N LEU A 409 -0.14 -0.33 -3.08
CA LEU A 409 -0.38 -1.69 -2.59
C LEU A 409 -1.32 -1.79 -1.38
N ARG A 410 -1.69 -0.67 -0.71
CA ARG A 410 -2.55 -0.73 0.49
C ARG A 410 -3.95 -1.24 0.20
N SER A 411 -4.56 -0.78 -0.89
CA SER A 411 -5.88 -1.23 -1.34
C SER A 411 -5.90 -2.75 -1.52
N SER A 412 -4.90 -3.28 -2.20
CA SER A 412 -4.74 -4.72 -2.45
C SER A 412 -4.54 -5.54 -1.17
N VAL A 413 -3.80 -4.99 -0.19
CA VAL A 413 -3.65 -5.65 1.12
C VAL A 413 -4.99 -5.72 1.85
N ILE A 414 -5.83 -4.68 1.75
CA ILE A 414 -7.18 -4.67 2.33
C ILE A 414 -8.07 -5.67 1.58
N HIS A 415 -8.07 -5.64 0.25
CA HIS A 415 -8.82 -6.58 -0.59
C HIS A 415 -8.51 -8.03 -0.19
N ARG A 416 -7.25 -8.40 -0.10
CA ARG A 416 -6.81 -9.74 0.32
C ARG A 416 -7.29 -10.12 1.71
N LYS A 417 -7.34 -9.19 2.66
CA LYS A 417 -7.83 -9.45 4.03
C LYS A 417 -9.34 -9.68 4.06
N VAL A 418 -10.10 -9.03 3.18
CA VAL A 418 -11.56 -9.17 3.08
C VAL A 418 -11.94 -10.42 2.31
N THR A 419 -11.29 -10.67 1.17
CA THR A 419 -11.69 -11.74 0.22
C THR A 419 -10.93 -13.05 0.41
N GLY A 420 -9.78 -13.03 1.10
CA GLY A 420 -8.88 -14.18 1.23
C GLY A 420 -8.00 -14.43 0.00
N GLY A 421 -8.18 -13.68 -1.08
CA GLY A 421 -7.46 -13.78 -2.36
C GLY A 421 -8.41 -13.92 -3.57
N PHE A 422 -7.83 -14.14 -4.73
CA PHE A 422 -8.55 -14.28 -6.00
C PHE A 422 -8.92 -15.75 -6.24
N ARG A 423 -10.13 -15.98 -6.78
CA ARG A 423 -10.63 -17.33 -7.08
C ARG A 423 -10.24 -17.82 -8.48
N SER A 424 -9.76 -16.91 -9.36
CA SER A 424 -9.38 -17.21 -10.74
C SER A 424 -8.29 -16.25 -11.22
N LEU A 425 -7.57 -16.65 -12.27
CA LEU A 425 -6.57 -15.79 -12.92
C LEU A 425 -7.22 -14.55 -13.53
N TRP A 426 -8.34 -14.72 -14.26
CA TRP A 426 -9.02 -13.57 -14.86
C TRP A 426 -9.48 -12.56 -13.82
N GLY A 427 -9.96 -13.02 -12.64
CA GLY A 427 -10.36 -12.13 -11.54
C GLY A 427 -9.17 -11.36 -10.94
N ALA A 428 -8.00 -11.98 -10.89
CA ALA A 428 -6.77 -11.34 -10.46
C ALA A 428 -6.31 -10.28 -11.48
N ASP A 429 -6.33 -10.62 -12.78
CA ASP A 429 -5.94 -9.71 -13.87
C ASP A 429 -6.91 -8.53 -13.98
N ALA A 430 -8.21 -8.78 -13.91
CA ALA A 430 -9.24 -7.74 -13.91
C ALA A 430 -9.08 -6.79 -12.72
N TYR A 431 -8.82 -7.33 -11.52
CA TYR A 431 -8.54 -6.53 -10.31
C TYR A 431 -7.32 -5.64 -10.50
N ALA A 432 -6.20 -6.19 -10.95
CA ALA A 432 -4.97 -5.45 -11.17
C ALA A 432 -5.14 -4.35 -12.24
N ALA A 433 -5.85 -4.65 -13.31
CA ALA A 433 -6.15 -3.70 -14.37
C ALA A 433 -7.01 -2.54 -13.88
N LEU A 434 -8.09 -2.82 -13.15
CA LEU A 434 -8.96 -1.78 -12.57
C LEU A 434 -8.23 -0.95 -11.50
N ALA A 435 -7.37 -1.57 -10.68
CA ALA A 435 -6.51 -0.85 -9.73
C ALA A 435 -5.56 0.10 -10.47
N SER A 436 -4.97 -0.34 -11.58
CA SER A 436 -4.10 0.51 -12.42
C SER A 436 -4.83 1.74 -12.97
N VAL A 437 -6.07 1.57 -13.43
CA VAL A 437 -6.91 2.67 -13.92
C VAL A 437 -7.21 3.66 -12.80
N ILE A 438 -7.67 3.17 -11.65
CA ILE A 438 -8.05 4.01 -10.48
C ILE A 438 -6.85 4.79 -9.97
N ASP A 439 -5.73 4.12 -9.71
CA ASP A 439 -4.54 4.74 -9.12
C ASP A 439 -3.86 5.71 -10.10
N THR A 440 -3.87 5.41 -11.40
CA THR A 440 -3.39 6.33 -12.44
C THR A 440 -4.28 7.57 -12.53
N ALA A 441 -5.60 7.41 -12.45
CA ALA A 441 -6.54 8.53 -12.44
C ALA A 441 -6.39 9.41 -11.19
N ALA A 442 -6.12 8.79 -10.04
CA ALA A 442 -5.88 9.50 -8.78
C ALA A 442 -4.64 10.41 -8.84
N LEU A 443 -3.59 10.05 -9.58
CA LEU A 443 -2.44 10.94 -9.83
C LEU A 443 -2.84 12.24 -10.55
N LYS A 444 -3.93 12.22 -11.31
CA LYS A 444 -4.51 13.37 -12.03
C LYS A 444 -5.64 14.06 -11.25
N GLY A 445 -5.84 13.69 -9.97
CA GLY A 445 -6.89 14.26 -9.12
C GLY A 445 -8.31 13.77 -9.45
N VAL A 446 -8.45 12.70 -10.24
CA VAL A 446 -9.74 12.08 -10.55
C VAL A 446 -10.04 11.02 -9.50
N ASN A 447 -11.24 11.07 -8.89
CA ASN A 447 -11.64 10.06 -7.91
C ASN A 447 -11.95 8.71 -8.57
N ALA A 448 -11.96 7.65 -7.76
CA ALA A 448 -12.13 6.28 -8.25
C ALA A 448 -13.46 6.06 -8.99
N PHE A 449 -14.56 6.63 -8.50
CA PHE A 449 -15.88 6.47 -9.14
C PHE A 449 -15.91 7.11 -10.52
N ASP A 450 -15.42 8.34 -10.64
CA ASP A 450 -15.36 9.05 -11.93
C ASP A 450 -14.42 8.35 -12.92
N ALA A 451 -13.31 7.79 -12.44
CA ALA A 451 -12.40 7.01 -13.27
C ALA A 451 -13.09 5.77 -13.85
N LEU A 452 -13.82 5.03 -13.02
CA LEU A 452 -14.58 3.86 -13.43
C LEU A 452 -15.75 4.23 -14.35
N GLN A 453 -16.44 5.34 -14.09
CA GLN A 453 -17.52 5.80 -14.94
C GLN A 453 -17.01 6.17 -16.35
N ARG A 454 -15.86 6.84 -16.45
CA ARG A 454 -15.20 7.14 -17.74
C ARG A 454 -14.77 5.86 -18.48
N LEU A 455 -14.27 4.86 -17.75
CA LEU A 455 -13.85 3.58 -18.30
C LEU A 455 -15.05 2.80 -18.88
N ILE A 456 -16.17 2.76 -18.16
CA ILE A 456 -17.32 1.92 -18.50
C ILE A 456 -18.15 2.55 -19.62
N GLY A 457 -18.25 3.87 -19.68
CA GLY A 457 -18.95 4.63 -20.68
C GLY A 457 -19.81 5.75 -20.09
N THR A 458 -20.26 6.65 -20.97
CA THR A 458 -21.10 7.78 -20.57
C THR A 458 -22.50 7.26 -20.21
N PRO A 459 -23.13 7.73 -19.12
CA PRO A 459 -24.53 7.44 -18.84
C PRO A 459 -25.39 7.96 -19.99
N VAL A 460 -26.37 7.17 -20.42
CA VAL A 460 -27.28 7.50 -21.50
C VAL A 460 -28.18 8.70 -21.20
N LEU A 461 -28.20 9.13 -19.95
CA LEU A 461 -28.94 10.31 -19.54
C LEU A 461 -28.01 11.51 -19.38
N PRO A 462 -28.24 12.60 -20.14
CA PRO A 462 -29.17 13.57 -19.64
C PRO A 462 -30.28 13.85 -20.64
N ILE A 463 -31.42 13.26 -20.46
CA ILE A 463 -32.62 13.97 -20.86
C ILE A 463 -32.76 15.07 -19.80
N PRO A 464 -32.62 16.36 -20.14
CA PRO A 464 -32.97 17.39 -19.20
C PRO A 464 -34.44 17.15 -18.83
N PHE A 465 -34.71 16.90 -17.55
CA PHE A 465 -36.06 17.02 -17.06
C PHE A 465 -36.45 18.49 -17.29
N THR A 466 -37.17 18.76 -18.36
CA THR A 466 -38.04 19.92 -18.41
C THR A 466 -39.20 19.64 -17.47
N PRO A 467 -39.44 20.51 -16.48
CA PRO A 467 -40.53 20.36 -15.54
C PRO A 467 -41.90 20.36 -16.21
#